data_a09e0cc58421dd01958fd39c0e8ca92f
#
_entry.id   a09e0cc58421dd01958fd39c0e8ca92f
#
_cell.length_a   1.000
_cell.length_b   1.000
_cell.length_c   1.000
_cell.angle_alpha   90.00
_cell.angle_beta   90.00
_cell.angle_gamma   90.00
#
_symmetry.space_group_name_H-M   'P 1'
#
loop_
_entity.id
_entity.type
_entity.pdbx_description
1 polymer ?
#
loop_
_entity_poly.entity_id
_entity_poly.type
_entity_poly.pdbx_seq_one_letter_code
_entity_poly.pdbx_strand_id
1 'polypeptide(L)'
;MNGKIIPWQDANSHIISQGLHYASAVFEGERAYNGKIFKSEEHTKRFFKSAEIIGMEIPFTHDQINKAKYELIDKMNYKNCYVRPLAWRGGDQMGLSTTKSNINVAIAVWDDWATYFKIEDQKAGLKLITSPWKRPAPDTAPYEAKASGPYIICTLSKEFAEKKGYHDALMLDYRGYVAEGTGANIFFIKDSDIHTPIPDCFLNGITRQTVIEMAINQGFKITEKHIMPDEIGNYDEAFLTGTAAEITPIK
;
A
#
# COMPACT_ATOMS: atom_id res chain seq x y z
N MET A 1 -3.51 20.18 4.64
CA MET A 1 -3.15 19.72 5.99
C MET A 1 -4.15 20.28 6.98
N ASN A 2 -4.72 19.46 7.84
CA ASN A 2 -5.68 19.84 8.89
C ASN A 2 -6.82 20.77 8.41
N GLY A 3 -7.46 20.42 7.29
CA GLY A 3 -8.57 21.16 6.70
C GLY A 3 -8.18 22.43 5.92
N LYS A 4 -6.90 22.71 5.72
CA LYS A 4 -6.42 23.86 4.96
C LYS A 4 -5.54 23.42 3.78
N ILE A 5 -5.67 24.08 2.64
CA ILE A 5 -4.72 23.94 1.54
C ILE A 5 -3.56 24.88 1.81
N ILE A 6 -2.36 24.31 1.87
CA ILE A 6 -1.12 25.04 2.18
C ILE A 6 -0.05 24.67 1.13
N PRO A 7 0.98 25.49 0.91
CA PRO A 7 2.16 25.09 0.14
C PRO A 7 2.80 23.83 0.76
N TRP A 8 3.34 22.94 -0.06
CA TRP A 8 3.91 21.69 0.47
C TRP A 8 5.10 21.92 1.40
N GLN A 9 5.85 23.01 1.21
CA GLN A 9 6.97 23.40 2.06
C GLN A 9 6.54 23.74 3.49
N ASP A 10 5.28 24.17 3.67
CA ASP A 10 4.70 24.53 4.96
C ASP A 10 4.03 23.33 5.66
N ALA A 11 3.96 22.17 5.00
CA ALA A 11 3.39 20.94 5.55
C ALA A 11 4.40 20.27 6.51
N ASN A 12 4.65 20.90 7.65
CA ASN A 12 5.63 20.47 8.63
C ASN A 12 4.99 19.74 9.81
N SER A 13 5.72 18.82 10.43
CA SER A 13 5.36 18.15 11.67
C SER A 13 6.42 18.40 12.73
N HIS A 14 5.99 18.54 13.98
CA HIS A 14 6.93 18.74 15.08
C HIS A 14 7.82 17.52 15.28
N ILE A 15 9.11 17.73 15.60
CA ILE A 15 10.10 16.65 15.73
C ILE A 15 9.73 15.60 16.77
N ILE A 16 8.98 15.96 17.84
CA ILE A 16 8.53 15.01 18.87
C ILE A 16 7.23 14.28 18.52
N SER A 17 6.72 14.39 17.28
CA SER A 17 5.50 13.70 16.87
C SER A 17 5.62 12.19 17.05
N GLN A 18 4.63 11.57 17.69
CA GLN A 18 4.57 10.11 17.87
C GLN A 18 4.60 9.36 16.54
N GLY A 19 4.06 9.96 15.48
CA GLY A 19 4.16 9.42 14.12
C GLY A 19 5.61 9.19 13.68
N LEU A 20 6.55 10.08 14.07
CA LEU A 20 7.98 9.94 13.77
C LEU A 20 8.68 8.97 14.70
N HIS A 21 8.40 9.01 16.01
CA HIS A 21 9.12 8.20 16.99
C HIS A 21 8.63 6.77 17.10
N TYR A 22 7.32 6.54 16.96
CA TYR A 22 6.68 5.25 17.20
C TYR A 22 5.86 4.76 16.01
N ALA A 23 6.06 5.34 14.83
CA ALA A 23 5.34 5.02 13.60
C ALA A 23 3.80 5.05 13.75
N SER A 24 3.29 5.89 14.68
CA SER A 24 1.86 6.03 14.97
C SER A 24 1.17 6.85 13.88
N ALA A 25 1.07 6.25 12.70
CA ALA A 25 0.52 6.84 11.49
C ALA A 25 -0.13 5.78 10.59
N VAL A 26 -1.15 6.20 9.82
CA VAL A 26 -1.78 5.43 8.74
C VAL A 26 -1.78 6.26 7.47
N PHE A 27 -1.75 5.58 6.33
CA PHE A 27 -1.73 6.27 5.05
C PHE A 27 -2.49 5.50 3.97
N GLU A 28 -2.84 6.22 2.91
CA GLU A 28 -3.32 5.63 1.67
C GLU A 28 -2.43 5.99 0.50
N GLY A 29 -2.56 5.21 -0.56
CA GLY A 29 -1.99 5.48 -1.85
C GLY A 29 -3.05 5.27 -2.91
N GLU A 30 -3.40 6.33 -3.62
CA GLU A 30 -4.45 6.34 -4.63
C GLU A 30 -3.89 6.92 -5.93
N ARG A 31 -4.48 6.54 -7.05
CA ARG A 31 -4.13 7.15 -8.35
C ARG A 31 -5.36 7.74 -9.01
N ALA A 32 -5.18 8.94 -9.53
CA ALA A 32 -6.15 9.58 -10.39
C ALA A 32 -5.75 9.37 -11.87
N TYR A 33 -6.74 9.05 -12.68
CA TYR A 33 -6.65 8.91 -14.14
C TYR A 33 -7.70 9.83 -14.76
N ASN A 34 -7.28 10.77 -15.60
CA ASN A 34 -8.16 11.78 -16.20
C ASN A 34 -9.01 12.53 -15.15
N GLY A 35 -8.42 12.89 -14.01
CA GLY A 35 -9.07 13.61 -12.91
C GLY A 35 -9.97 12.74 -12.02
N LYS A 36 -10.09 11.43 -12.26
CA LYS A 36 -10.90 10.52 -11.46
C LYS A 36 -10.00 9.58 -10.66
N ILE A 37 -10.15 9.58 -9.34
CA ILE A 37 -9.44 8.66 -8.45
C ILE A 37 -10.07 7.27 -8.56
N PHE A 38 -9.24 6.27 -8.88
CA PHE A 38 -9.69 4.89 -8.95
C PHE A 38 -10.04 4.38 -7.54
N LYS A 39 -11.25 3.83 -7.37
CA LYS A 39 -11.73 3.25 -6.10
C LYS A 39 -11.58 4.19 -4.88
N SER A 40 -11.85 5.51 -5.07
CA SER A 40 -11.66 6.54 -4.03
C SER A 40 -12.40 6.21 -2.73
N GLU A 41 -13.64 5.72 -2.82
CA GLU A 41 -14.46 5.37 -1.65
C GLU A 41 -13.86 4.20 -0.86
N GLU A 42 -13.42 3.15 -1.55
CA GLU A 42 -12.80 1.97 -0.94
C GLU A 42 -11.48 2.35 -0.25
N HIS A 43 -10.68 3.21 -0.86
CA HIS A 43 -9.47 3.75 -0.25
C HIS A 43 -9.79 4.57 1.00
N THR A 44 -10.79 5.45 0.94
CA THR A 44 -11.20 6.21 2.12
C THR A 44 -11.69 5.31 3.23
N LYS A 45 -12.54 4.32 2.93
CA LYS A 45 -12.99 3.33 3.92
C LYS A 45 -11.81 2.62 4.58
N ARG A 46 -10.82 2.17 3.80
CA ARG A 46 -9.62 1.51 4.34
C ARG A 46 -8.75 2.47 5.16
N PHE A 47 -8.65 3.73 4.79
CA PHE A 47 -7.93 4.75 5.55
C PHE A 47 -8.49 4.89 6.96
N PHE A 48 -9.81 5.04 7.10
CA PHE A 48 -10.48 5.11 8.38
C PHE A 48 -10.39 3.78 9.15
N LYS A 49 -10.57 2.65 8.47
CA LYS A 49 -10.43 1.33 9.12
C LYS A 49 -9.01 1.10 9.64
N SER A 50 -8.00 1.51 8.90
CA SER A 50 -6.60 1.45 9.33
C SER A 50 -6.35 2.30 10.58
N ALA A 51 -6.94 3.51 10.63
CA ALA A 51 -6.87 4.38 11.80
C ALA A 51 -7.54 3.75 13.02
N GLU A 52 -8.75 3.20 12.84
CA GLU A 52 -9.50 2.49 13.91
C GLU A 52 -8.68 1.34 14.51
N ILE A 53 -8.06 0.49 13.66
CA ILE A 53 -7.26 -0.66 14.09
C ILE A 53 -6.10 -0.23 15.00
N ILE A 54 -5.46 0.91 14.74
CA ILE A 54 -4.38 1.44 15.59
C ILE A 54 -4.88 2.41 16.67
N GLY A 55 -6.20 2.42 16.96
CA GLY A 55 -6.82 3.23 17.98
C GLY A 55 -6.75 4.74 17.70
N MET A 56 -6.81 5.16 16.43
CA MET A 56 -6.75 6.56 16.01
C MET A 56 -8.11 7.00 15.46
N GLU A 57 -8.64 8.11 15.96
CA GLU A 57 -9.88 8.72 15.45
C GLU A 57 -9.51 9.90 14.53
N ILE A 58 -9.83 9.77 13.24
CA ILE A 58 -9.60 10.83 12.25
C ILE A 58 -10.65 11.93 12.45
N PRO A 59 -10.24 13.23 12.68
CA PRO A 59 -11.15 14.32 13.00
C PRO A 59 -11.86 14.91 11.77
N PHE A 60 -12.19 14.07 10.79
CA PHE A 60 -12.92 14.42 9.56
C PHE A 60 -13.85 13.28 9.17
N THR A 61 -14.88 13.59 8.38
CA THR A 61 -15.74 12.55 7.80
C THR A 61 -15.17 11.97 6.51
N HIS A 62 -15.69 10.81 6.08
CA HIS A 62 -15.34 10.20 4.78
C HIS A 62 -15.57 11.19 3.63
N ASP A 63 -16.71 11.89 3.64
CA ASP A 63 -17.06 12.87 2.61
C ASP A 63 -16.08 14.06 2.57
N GLN A 64 -15.65 14.54 3.73
CA GLN A 64 -14.67 15.62 3.82
C GLN A 64 -13.31 15.19 3.25
N ILE A 65 -12.86 13.97 3.54
CA ILE A 65 -11.61 13.45 2.96
C ILE A 65 -11.76 13.29 1.45
N ASN A 66 -12.85 12.68 0.97
CA ASN A 66 -13.07 12.50 -0.47
C ASN A 66 -13.13 13.84 -1.20
N LYS A 67 -13.90 14.79 -0.68
CA LYS A 67 -14.01 16.14 -1.25
C LYS A 67 -12.63 16.83 -1.32
N ALA A 68 -11.85 16.79 -0.23
CA ALA A 68 -10.55 17.43 -0.17
C ALA A 68 -9.54 16.84 -1.18
N LYS A 69 -9.61 15.53 -1.49
CA LYS A 69 -8.78 14.91 -2.53
C LYS A 69 -9.06 15.52 -3.90
N TYR A 70 -10.34 15.62 -4.28
CA TYR A 70 -10.72 16.19 -5.58
C TYR A 70 -10.47 17.70 -5.66
N GLU A 71 -10.76 18.46 -4.60
CA GLU A 71 -10.45 19.89 -4.55
C GLU A 71 -8.95 20.16 -4.75
N LEU A 72 -8.10 19.30 -4.21
CA LEU A 72 -6.65 19.44 -4.35
C LEU A 72 -6.19 19.10 -5.77
N ILE A 73 -6.73 18.03 -6.39
CA ILE A 73 -6.46 17.67 -7.78
C ILE A 73 -6.87 18.79 -8.72
N ASP A 74 -8.08 19.33 -8.54
CA ASP A 74 -8.62 20.41 -9.37
C ASP A 74 -7.77 21.68 -9.23
N LYS A 75 -7.40 22.07 -8.00
CA LYS A 75 -6.56 23.23 -7.73
C LYS A 75 -5.18 23.12 -8.37
N MET A 76 -4.61 21.93 -8.44
CA MET A 76 -3.32 21.66 -9.08
C MET A 76 -3.45 21.47 -10.59
N ASN A 77 -4.68 21.39 -11.12
CA ASN A 77 -4.98 21.08 -12.52
C ASN A 77 -4.33 19.77 -13.00
N TYR A 78 -4.26 18.77 -12.12
CA TYR A 78 -3.70 17.47 -12.47
C TYR A 78 -4.77 16.57 -13.12
N LYS A 79 -4.39 15.91 -14.21
CA LYS A 79 -5.22 14.86 -14.83
C LYS A 79 -4.84 13.48 -14.36
N ASN A 80 -3.55 13.21 -14.28
CA ASN A 80 -3.02 11.96 -13.78
C ASN A 80 -2.08 12.29 -12.63
N CYS A 81 -2.33 11.74 -11.46
CA CYS A 81 -1.52 12.03 -10.29
C CYS A 81 -1.62 10.93 -9.25
N TYR A 82 -0.67 10.92 -8.35
CA TYR A 82 -0.72 10.14 -7.13
C TYR A 82 -1.33 10.97 -6.00
N VAL A 83 -2.16 10.32 -5.18
CA VAL A 83 -2.84 10.95 -4.04
C VAL A 83 -2.47 10.18 -2.78
N ARG A 84 -1.95 10.88 -1.77
CA ARG A 84 -1.45 10.32 -0.51
C ARG A 84 -2.17 10.93 0.69
N PRO A 85 -3.31 10.39 1.11
CA PRO A 85 -3.85 10.66 2.44
C PRO A 85 -2.93 10.09 3.53
N LEU A 86 -2.75 10.84 4.59
CA LEU A 86 -1.92 10.49 5.75
C LEU A 86 -2.58 11.01 7.02
N ALA A 87 -2.64 10.21 8.08
CA ALA A 87 -3.01 10.63 9.41
C ALA A 87 -1.97 10.13 10.42
N TRP A 88 -1.59 11.00 11.37
CA TRP A 88 -0.58 10.65 12.37
C TRP A 88 -0.82 11.35 13.70
N ARG A 89 -0.36 10.73 14.78
CA ARG A 89 -0.33 11.36 16.09
C ARG A 89 0.76 12.42 16.16
N GLY A 90 0.38 13.62 16.59
CA GLY A 90 1.26 14.78 16.69
C GLY A 90 2.25 14.71 17.87
N GLY A 91 2.83 15.87 18.18
CA GLY A 91 3.89 16.04 19.18
C GLY A 91 3.42 16.63 20.51
N ASP A 92 2.16 16.46 20.86
CA ASP A 92 1.58 17.09 22.07
C ASP A 92 2.00 16.38 23.37
N GLN A 93 2.43 15.13 23.24
CA GLN A 93 2.90 14.31 24.33
C GLN A 93 4.02 13.38 23.87
N MET A 94 5.12 13.37 24.62
CA MET A 94 6.19 12.39 24.43
C MET A 94 5.84 11.07 25.15
N GLY A 95 6.26 9.93 24.59
CA GLY A 95 6.06 8.60 25.14
C GLY A 95 4.96 7.81 24.41
N LEU A 96 4.70 6.60 24.87
CA LEU A 96 3.79 5.64 24.20
C LEU A 96 2.30 5.92 24.46
N SER A 97 1.98 6.68 25.51
CA SER A 97 0.59 7.05 25.79
C SER A 97 0.03 7.95 24.67
N THR A 98 -1.18 7.67 24.25
CA THR A 98 -1.86 8.40 23.16
C THR A 98 -2.98 9.32 23.64
N THR A 99 -3.24 9.38 24.98
CA THR A 99 -4.41 10.01 25.57
C THR A 99 -4.51 11.52 25.33
N LYS A 100 -3.41 12.19 25.05
CA LYS A 100 -3.33 13.63 24.78
C LYS A 100 -2.79 13.96 23.40
N SER A 101 -2.67 12.99 22.52
CA SER A 101 -2.11 13.20 21.17
C SER A 101 -3.17 13.74 20.24
N ASN A 102 -2.93 14.90 19.63
CA ASN A 102 -3.75 15.39 18.52
C ASN A 102 -3.51 14.57 17.25
N ILE A 103 -4.55 14.37 16.48
CA ILE A 103 -4.45 13.69 15.18
C ILE A 103 -4.30 14.75 14.09
N ASN A 104 -3.20 14.67 13.36
CA ASN A 104 -2.98 15.45 12.17
C ASN A 104 -3.39 14.65 10.93
N VAL A 105 -3.94 15.35 9.94
CA VAL A 105 -4.31 14.77 8.65
C VAL A 105 -3.73 15.62 7.52
N ALA A 106 -3.11 14.99 6.54
CA ALA A 106 -2.66 15.63 5.33
C ALA A 106 -3.07 14.82 4.10
N ILE A 107 -3.28 15.51 2.99
CA ILE A 107 -3.43 14.90 1.66
C ILE A 107 -2.40 15.57 0.76
N ALA A 108 -1.48 14.80 0.20
CA ALA A 108 -0.52 15.28 -0.78
C ALA A 108 -0.89 14.74 -2.15
N VAL A 109 -0.69 15.56 -3.20
CA VAL A 109 -0.85 15.14 -4.60
C VAL A 109 0.39 15.57 -5.40
N TRP A 110 0.80 14.73 -6.36
CA TRP A 110 1.87 15.06 -7.31
C TRP A 110 1.68 14.29 -8.62
N ASP A 111 2.01 14.93 -9.73
CA ASP A 111 1.84 14.42 -11.08
C ASP A 111 3.10 13.74 -11.64
N ASP A 112 4.25 14.05 -11.08
CA ASP A 112 5.54 13.43 -11.43
C ASP A 112 5.69 12.01 -10.82
N TRP A 113 4.59 11.32 -10.64
CA TRP A 113 4.61 9.91 -10.32
C TRP A 113 4.88 9.12 -11.60
N ALA A 114 6.11 9.22 -12.08
CA ALA A 114 6.62 8.20 -12.96
C ALA A 114 6.44 6.84 -12.26
N THR A 115 6.00 5.87 -12.99
CA THR A 115 5.68 4.51 -12.59
C THR A 115 6.59 3.99 -11.45
N TYR A 116 6.00 3.30 -10.47
CA TYR A 116 6.73 2.66 -9.34
C TYR A 116 7.87 1.77 -9.84
N PHE A 117 7.67 1.14 -10.99
CA PHE A 117 8.70 0.49 -11.78
C PHE A 117 8.86 1.22 -13.11
N LYS A 118 10.07 1.24 -13.68
CA LYS A 118 10.31 1.82 -15.01
C LYS A 118 9.45 1.11 -16.07
N ILE A 119 8.96 1.85 -17.05
CA ILE A 119 8.10 1.31 -18.11
C ILE A 119 8.78 0.16 -18.87
N GLU A 120 10.10 0.26 -19.10
CA GLU A 120 10.89 -0.78 -19.76
C GLU A 120 10.90 -2.07 -18.94
N ASP A 121 11.06 -1.96 -17.62
CA ASP A 121 11.07 -3.10 -16.70
C ASP A 121 9.68 -3.74 -16.59
N GLN A 122 8.62 -2.92 -16.55
CA GLN A 122 7.25 -3.43 -16.58
C GLN A 122 6.97 -4.26 -17.85
N LYS A 123 7.41 -3.77 -19.01
CA LYS A 123 7.24 -4.50 -20.28
C LYS A 123 8.09 -5.76 -20.37
N ALA A 124 9.30 -5.73 -19.79
CA ALA A 124 10.22 -6.87 -19.81
C ALA A 124 9.92 -7.94 -18.75
N GLY A 125 9.06 -7.63 -17.79
CA GLY A 125 8.83 -8.42 -16.57
C GLY A 125 9.87 -8.14 -15.47
N LEU A 126 9.40 -8.07 -14.24
CA LEU A 126 10.24 -7.79 -13.07
C LEU A 126 11.05 -9.02 -12.65
N LYS A 127 12.26 -8.78 -12.15
CA LYS A 127 13.03 -9.79 -11.44
C LYS A 127 12.89 -9.59 -9.94
N LEU A 128 12.47 -10.63 -9.23
CA LEU A 128 12.36 -10.63 -7.79
C LEU A 128 13.39 -11.55 -7.15
N ILE A 129 13.80 -11.20 -5.93
CA ILE A 129 14.61 -12.04 -5.06
C ILE A 129 13.87 -12.27 -3.74
N THR A 130 13.95 -13.47 -3.17
CA THR A 130 13.34 -13.72 -1.87
C THR A 130 13.98 -12.86 -0.80
N SER A 131 13.13 -12.11 -0.06
CA SER A 131 13.57 -11.27 1.05
C SER A 131 14.12 -12.07 2.23
N PRO A 132 15.14 -11.59 2.93
CA PRO A 132 15.53 -12.13 4.24
C PRO A 132 14.52 -11.78 5.35
N TRP A 133 13.65 -10.76 5.13
CA TRP A 133 12.63 -10.33 6.08
C TRP A 133 11.29 -10.97 5.73
N LYS A 134 10.55 -11.42 6.76
CA LYS A 134 9.25 -12.06 6.63
C LYS A 134 8.12 -11.14 7.08
N ARG A 135 6.93 -11.34 6.54
CA ARG A 135 5.71 -10.71 7.07
C ARG A 135 5.44 -11.29 8.46
N PRO A 136 5.11 -10.44 9.46
CA PRO A 136 4.91 -10.87 10.84
C PRO A 136 3.62 -11.71 10.98
N ALA A 137 3.54 -12.48 12.05
CA ALA A 137 2.32 -13.19 12.42
C ALA A 137 1.18 -12.21 12.73
N PRO A 138 -0.08 -12.60 12.53
CA PRO A 138 -1.23 -11.71 12.70
C PRO A 138 -1.39 -11.09 14.09
N ASP A 139 -0.90 -11.80 15.11
CA ASP A 139 -0.92 -11.37 16.53
C ASP A 139 0.29 -10.53 16.94
N THR A 140 1.24 -10.30 16.03
CA THR A 140 2.48 -9.55 16.31
C THR A 140 2.51 -8.16 15.69
N ALA A 141 1.62 -7.86 14.76
CA ALA A 141 1.51 -6.56 14.11
C ALA A 141 0.09 -6.35 13.54
N PRO A 142 -0.43 -5.12 13.47
CA PRO A 142 -1.74 -4.82 12.91
C PRO A 142 -1.72 -4.91 11.37
N TYR A 143 -1.60 -6.10 10.81
CA TYR A 143 -1.39 -6.33 9.37
C TYR A 143 -2.55 -5.86 8.48
N GLU A 144 -3.76 -5.82 9.00
CA GLU A 144 -4.93 -5.31 8.29
C GLU A 144 -4.94 -3.79 8.14
N ALA A 145 -4.16 -3.09 8.98
CA ALA A 145 -4.01 -1.64 8.89
C ALA A 145 -2.91 -1.25 7.92
N LYS A 146 -3.20 -0.28 7.06
CA LYS A 146 -2.16 0.39 6.25
C LYS A 146 -1.42 1.40 7.13
N ALA A 147 -0.75 0.89 8.17
CA ALA A 147 0.01 1.64 9.16
C ALA A 147 1.50 1.72 8.81
N SER A 148 2.16 2.81 9.20
CA SER A 148 3.56 3.08 8.82
C SER A 148 4.56 2.07 9.40
N GLY A 149 4.32 1.56 10.62
CA GLY A 149 5.26 0.66 11.31
C GLY A 149 5.64 -0.60 10.52
N PRO A 150 4.69 -1.39 10.04
CA PRO A 150 4.97 -2.59 9.25
C PRO A 150 5.74 -2.36 7.95
N TYR A 151 5.81 -1.13 7.43
CA TYR A 151 6.52 -0.81 6.19
C TYR A 151 8.04 -0.78 6.31
N ILE A 152 8.60 -0.76 7.53
CA ILE A 152 10.05 -0.82 7.70
C ILE A 152 10.65 -2.08 7.08
N ILE A 153 10.01 -3.24 7.26
CA ILE A 153 10.48 -4.49 6.67
C ILE A 153 10.34 -4.49 5.14
N CYS A 154 9.33 -3.80 4.60
CA CYS A 154 9.18 -3.61 3.15
C CYS A 154 10.33 -2.76 2.59
N THR A 155 10.68 -1.65 3.28
CA THR A 155 11.81 -0.80 2.90
C THR A 155 13.13 -1.58 2.92
N LEU A 156 13.39 -2.33 4.00
CA LEU A 156 14.61 -3.15 4.11
C LEU A 156 14.68 -4.24 3.03
N SER A 157 13.53 -4.85 2.71
CA SER A 157 13.43 -5.87 1.66
C SER A 157 13.66 -5.28 0.27
N LYS A 158 13.10 -4.11 0.01
CA LYS A 158 13.30 -3.37 -1.26
C LYS A 158 14.76 -2.99 -1.45
N GLU A 159 15.36 -2.38 -0.44
CA GLU A 159 16.78 -2.02 -0.46
C GLU A 159 17.70 -3.23 -0.67
N PHE A 160 17.40 -4.36 -0.02
CA PHE A 160 18.12 -5.61 -0.23
C PHE A 160 18.04 -6.09 -1.68
N ALA A 161 16.85 -6.07 -2.29
CA ALA A 161 16.66 -6.47 -3.67
C ALA A 161 17.43 -5.56 -4.64
N GLU A 162 17.32 -4.25 -4.48
CA GLU A 162 17.99 -3.26 -5.33
C GLU A 162 19.51 -3.39 -5.25
N LYS A 163 20.09 -3.57 -4.05
CA LYS A 163 21.52 -3.82 -3.86
C LYS A 163 22.02 -5.10 -4.54
N LYS A 164 21.12 -6.06 -4.80
CA LYS A 164 21.41 -7.31 -5.51
C LYS A 164 21.09 -7.24 -7.00
N GLY A 165 20.63 -6.10 -7.53
CA GLY A 165 20.29 -5.91 -8.93
C GLY A 165 18.93 -6.46 -9.34
N TYR A 166 18.02 -6.66 -8.38
CA TYR A 166 16.64 -7.05 -8.61
C TYR A 166 15.71 -5.84 -8.53
N HIS A 167 14.53 -5.94 -9.16
CA HIS A 167 13.56 -4.85 -9.18
C HIS A 167 12.73 -4.76 -7.90
N ASP A 168 12.46 -5.89 -7.25
CA ASP A 168 11.74 -5.96 -6.00
C ASP A 168 12.07 -7.25 -5.23
N ALA A 169 11.55 -7.37 -4.00
CA ALA A 169 11.70 -8.58 -3.22
C ALA A 169 10.37 -9.34 -3.09
N LEU A 170 10.43 -10.66 -3.22
CA LEU A 170 9.37 -11.56 -2.83
C LEU A 170 9.46 -11.78 -1.32
N MET A 171 8.45 -11.36 -0.59
CA MET A 171 8.36 -11.56 0.85
C MET A 171 7.61 -12.85 1.17
N LEU A 172 8.15 -13.62 2.10
CA LEU A 172 7.46 -14.77 2.70
C LEU A 172 6.77 -14.33 3.98
N ASP A 173 5.78 -15.10 4.42
CA ASP A 173 5.18 -14.92 5.73
C ASP A 173 6.03 -15.59 6.85
N TYR A 174 5.63 -15.41 8.09
CA TYR A 174 6.31 -15.99 9.25
C TYR A 174 6.41 -17.52 9.22
N ARG A 175 5.48 -18.20 8.53
CA ARG A 175 5.47 -19.67 8.33
C ARG A 175 6.39 -20.12 7.20
N GLY A 176 6.72 -19.23 6.27
CA GLY A 176 7.53 -19.50 5.09
C GLY A 176 6.73 -19.60 3.78
N TYR A 177 5.43 -19.36 3.80
CA TYR A 177 4.63 -19.27 2.58
C TYR A 177 4.89 -17.95 1.84
N VAL A 178 4.69 -17.96 0.53
CA VAL A 178 4.69 -16.75 -0.29
C VAL A 178 3.60 -15.81 0.22
N ALA A 179 3.96 -14.55 0.44
CA ALA A 179 3.04 -13.51 0.90
C ALA A 179 2.75 -12.50 -0.22
N GLU A 180 3.70 -11.64 -0.52
CA GLU A 180 3.54 -10.52 -1.46
C GLU A 180 4.90 -9.98 -1.91
N GLY A 181 4.93 -8.98 -2.80
CA GLY A 181 6.08 -8.11 -3.01
C GLY A 181 6.24 -7.08 -1.88
N THR A 182 7.19 -6.15 -1.99
CA THR A 182 7.44 -5.18 -0.91
C THR A 182 6.31 -4.14 -0.75
N GLY A 183 5.53 -3.89 -1.79
CA GLY A 183 4.42 -2.93 -1.78
C GLY A 183 3.26 -3.31 -2.70
N ALA A 184 3.17 -4.58 -3.12
CA ALA A 184 2.20 -5.09 -4.08
C ALA A 184 1.88 -6.56 -3.81
N ASN A 185 0.61 -6.96 -3.98
CA ASN A 185 0.23 -8.36 -3.87
C ASN A 185 0.69 -9.15 -5.11
N ILE A 186 0.76 -10.48 -4.99
CA ILE A 186 1.25 -11.36 -6.06
C ILE A 186 0.17 -12.34 -6.49
N PHE A 187 0.17 -12.64 -7.79
CA PHE A 187 -0.65 -13.65 -8.43
C PHE A 187 0.23 -14.58 -9.26
N PHE A 188 -0.24 -15.80 -9.42
CA PHE A 188 0.37 -16.83 -10.25
C PHE A 188 -0.69 -17.42 -11.18
N ILE A 189 -0.29 -17.85 -12.37
CA ILE A 189 -1.18 -18.51 -13.35
C ILE A 189 -0.65 -19.90 -13.62
N LYS A 190 -1.58 -20.88 -13.64
CA LYS A 190 -1.31 -22.24 -14.03
C LYS A 190 -2.50 -22.77 -14.85
N ASP A 191 -2.24 -23.23 -16.08
CA ASP A 191 -3.27 -23.80 -16.96
C ASP A 191 -4.54 -22.93 -17.05
N SER A 192 -4.39 -21.58 -17.11
CA SER A 192 -5.45 -20.57 -17.06
C SER A 192 -6.17 -20.39 -15.70
N ASP A 193 -5.84 -21.16 -14.67
CA ASP A 193 -6.28 -20.93 -13.30
C ASP A 193 -5.40 -19.88 -12.64
N ILE A 194 -6.01 -18.94 -11.94
CA ILE A 194 -5.32 -17.85 -11.24
C ILE A 194 -5.24 -18.18 -9.75
N HIS A 195 -4.05 -18.11 -9.20
CA HIS A 195 -3.76 -18.38 -7.79
C HIS A 195 -3.18 -17.15 -7.12
N THR A 196 -3.54 -16.92 -5.86
CA THR A 196 -2.96 -15.83 -5.07
C THR A 196 -2.88 -16.22 -3.60
N PRO A 197 -1.85 -15.76 -2.86
CA PRO A 197 -1.75 -16.03 -1.43
C PRO A 197 -2.95 -15.51 -0.64
N ILE A 198 -3.34 -16.23 0.42
CA ILE A 198 -4.36 -15.80 1.39
C ILE A 198 -3.82 -14.62 2.19
N PRO A 199 -4.51 -13.46 2.23
CA PRO A 199 -4.02 -12.25 2.89
C PRO A 199 -4.28 -12.28 4.40
N ASP A 200 -3.71 -13.25 5.11
CA ASP A 200 -3.88 -13.48 6.55
C ASP A 200 -2.77 -12.90 7.44
N CYS A 201 -1.75 -12.25 6.82
CA CYS A 201 -0.66 -11.55 7.52
C CYS A 201 -0.10 -10.35 6.73
N PHE A 202 -0.78 -9.94 5.68
CA PHE A 202 -0.47 -8.79 4.85
C PHE A 202 -1.76 -8.15 4.30
N LEU A 203 -1.66 -6.96 3.72
CA LEU A 203 -2.83 -6.22 3.26
C LEU A 203 -3.55 -6.93 2.10
N ASN A 204 -4.86 -7.10 2.23
CA ASN A 204 -5.72 -7.44 1.10
C ASN A 204 -5.90 -6.20 0.21
N GLY A 205 -5.05 -6.04 -0.79
CA GLY A 205 -4.97 -4.84 -1.63
C GLY A 205 -6.26 -4.57 -2.41
N ILE A 206 -6.63 -3.30 -2.57
CA ILE A 206 -7.81 -2.89 -3.35
C ILE A 206 -7.65 -3.29 -4.82
N THR A 207 -6.44 -3.14 -5.37
CA THR A 207 -6.13 -3.62 -6.73
C THR A 207 -6.25 -5.14 -6.81
N ARG A 208 -5.76 -5.88 -5.80
CA ARG A 208 -5.91 -7.35 -5.72
C ARG A 208 -7.38 -7.76 -5.77
N GLN A 209 -8.22 -7.16 -4.92
CA GLN A 209 -9.66 -7.43 -4.88
C GLN A 209 -10.33 -7.14 -6.24
N THR A 210 -9.96 -6.03 -6.89
CA THR A 210 -10.48 -5.66 -8.20
C THR A 210 -10.07 -6.68 -9.27
N VAL A 211 -8.82 -7.16 -9.25
CA VAL A 211 -8.35 -8.20 -10.19
C VAL A 211 -9.12 -9.50 -9.98
N ILE A 212 -9.35 -9.91 -8.73
CA ILE A 212 -10.15 -11.10 -8.42
C ILE A 212 -11.58 -10.95 -8.97
N GLU A 213 -12.24 -9.82 -8.68
CA GLU A 213 -13.59 -9.52 -9.16
C GLU A 213 -13.66 -9.56 -10.70
N MET A 214 -12.73 -8.89 -11.37
CA MET A 214 -12.67 -8.84 -12.83
C MET A 214 -12.44 -10.23 -13.44
N ALA A 215 -11.53 -11.00 -12.89
CA ALA A 215 -11.21 -12.35 -13.38
C ALA A 215 -12.42 -13.30 -13.24
N ILE A 216 -13.10 -13.27 -12.10
CA ILE A 216 -14.33 -14.06 -11.89
C ILE A 216 -15.40 -13.66 -12.91
N ASN A 217 -15.61 -12.36 -13.14
CA ASN A 217 -16.59 -11.85 -14.11
C ASN A 217 -16.25 -12.22 -15.56
N GLN A 218 -14.98 -12.50 -15.87
CA GLN A 218 -14.52 -13.00 -17.17
C GLN A 218 -14.51 -14.54 -17.25
N GLY A 219 -14.93 -15.24 -16.21
CA GLY A 219 -15.02 -16.70 -16.18
C GLY A 219 -13.72 -17.42 -15.79
N PHE A 220 -12.70 -16.70 -15.34
CA PHE A 220 -11.49 -17.35 -14.83
C PHE A 220 -11.75 -17.95 -13.45
N LYS A 221 -11.12 -19.08 -13.18
CA LYS A 221 -11.11 -19.67 -11.85
C LYS A 221 -10.04 -19.01 -11.00
N ILE A 222 -10.43 -18.54 -9.81
CA ILE A 222 -9.54 -17.96 -8.80
C ILE A 222 -9.44 -18.91 -7.62
N THR A 223 -8.20 -19.12 -7.16
CA THR A 223 -7.92 -19.89 -5.95
C THR A 223 -7.02 -19.10 -5.01
N GLU A 224 -7.56 -18.74 -3.84
CA GLU A 224 -6.77 -18.21 -2.73
C GLU A 224 -6.21 -19.37 -1.91
N LYS A 225 -4.89 -19.49 -1.80
CA LYS A 225 -4.23 -20.60 -1.08
C LYS A 225 -2.89 -20.20 -0.49
N HIS A 226 -2.38 -20.94 0.46
CA HIS A 226 -0.98 -20.87 0.84
C HIS A 226 -0.12 -21.51 -0.26
N ILE A 227 0.96 -20.82 -0.65
CA ILE A 227 1.87 -21.23 -1.73
C ILE A 227 3.26 -21.34 -1.13
N MET A 228 3.89 -22.50 -1.30
CA MET A 228 5.29 -22.68 -0.89
C MET A 228 6.24 -22.10 -1.95
N PRO A 229 7.41 -21.57 -1.55
CA PRO A 229 8.39 -21.04 -2.50
C PRO A 229 8.87 -22.04 -3.56
N ASP A 230 8.93 -23.32 -3.24
CA ASP A 230 9.31 -24.39 -4.16
C ASP A 230 8.21 -24.75 -5.17
N GLU A 231 6.96 -24.36 -4.93
CA GLU A 231 5.87 -24.48 -5.89
C GLU A 231 5.96 -23.46 -7.04
N ILE A 232 6.69 -22.32 -6.84
CA ILE A 232 6.70 -21.20 -7.81
C ILE A 232 7.10 -21.65 -9.21
N GLY A 233 8.07 -22.56 -9.33
CA GLY A 233 8.53 -23.10 -10.61
C GLY A 233 7.49 -23.94 -11.37
N ASN A 234 6.35 -24.26 -10.75
CA ASN A 234 5.26 -25.01 -11.37
C ASN A 234 4.23 -24.11 -12.05
N TYR A 235 4.29 -22.79 -11.85
CA TYR A 235 3.39 -21.82 -12.46
C TYR A 235 3.96 -21.35 -13.80
N ASP A 236 3.05 -21.00 -14.72
CA ASP A 236 3.39 -20.58 -16.08
C ASP A 236 3.71 -19.08 -16.14
N GLU A 237 2.99 -18.27 -15.31
CA GLU A 237 3.13 -16.83 -15.25
C GLU A 237 2.96 -16.33 -13.81
N ALA A 238 3.49 -15.12 -13.54
CA ALA A 238 3.27 -14.40 -12.30
C ALA A 238 3.21 -12.89 -12.53
N PHE A 239 2.44 -12.17 -11.70
CA PHE A 239 2.36 -10.72 -11.75
C PHE A 239 2.08 -10.10 -10.39
N LEU A 240 2.50 -8.85 -10.22
CA LEU A 240 2.21 -8.01 -9.07
C LEU A 240 0.98 -7.15 -9.31
N THR A 241 0.25 -6.81 -8.23
CA THR A 241 -0.88 -5.87 -8.26
C THR A 241 -0.79 -4.87 -7.12
N GLY A 242 -0.98 -3.59 -7.42
CA GLY A 242 -0.99 -2.52 -6.42
C GLY A 242 -1.28 -1.16 -7.04
N THR A 243 -1.67 -0.19 -6.24
CA THR A 243 -1.96 1.16 -6.74
C THR A 243 -0.75 1.78 -7.46
N ALA A 244 0.44 1.65 -6.89
CA ALA A 244 1.66 2.17 -7.48
C ALA A 244 2.25 1.23 -8.54
N ALA A 245 2.16 -0.08 -8.33
CA ALA A 245 2.66 -1.10 -9.25
C ALA A 245 1.72 -1.36 -10.43
N GLU A 246 0.45 -0.95 -10.33
CA GLU A 246 -0.61 -1.33 -11.27
C GLU A 246 -0.70 -2.86 -11.41
N ILE A 247 -0.69 -3.38 -12.62
CA ILE A 247 -0.55 -4.81 -12.90
C ILE A 247 0.77 -4.98 -13.65
N THR A 248 1.75 -5.61 -13.01
CA THR A 248 3.10 -5.69 -13.54
C THR A 248 3.59 -7.15 -13.58
N PRO A 249 3.95 -7.69 -14.76
CA PRO A 249 4.41 -9.07 -14.90
C PRO A 249 5.77 -9.29 -14.22
N ILE A 250 5.99 -10.53 -13.81
CA ILE A 250 7.25 -11.07 -13.28
C ILE A 250 7.83 -12.04 -14.30
N LYS A 251 9.16 -12.09 -14.42
CA LYS A 251 9.90 -13.03 -15.29
C LYS A 251 10.86 -13.90 -14.51
#